data_4685429ae1e528abba2461c718bef110
#
_entry.id   4685429ae1e528abba2461c718bef110
#
_cell.length_a   1.000
_cell.length_b   1.000
_cell.length_c   1.000
_cell.angle_alpha   90.00
_cell.angle_beta   90.00
_cell.angle_gamma   90.00
#
_symmetry.space_group_name_H-M   'P 1'
#
loop_
_entity.id
_entity.type
_entity.pdbx_description
1 polymer ?
#
loop_
_entity_poly.entity_id
_entity_poly.type
_entity_poly.pdbx_seq_one_letter_code
_entity_poly.pdbx_strand_id
1 'polypeptide(L)'
;MTERVPRLSYFFPAHNEEANLAGLVEEALATLPSIAETFEIIAVNDGSRDRTAAIADELAAAHPDVVRAVHHPTNLGYGAALRSGLGAARYELVAFTDGDRQFQVADLGRLTERLGAADHPDVVVGFRIKRADPPIRTIYARLYRLANRIFFGLTVTDVDCACKLFRREALEGLRVESGGAFFSAELLIKLRAAGRSVAEVGVPHYPRTAGSATGAKPSVVLRAVRDFWALRLRLWANRSRALRRGQALLRPRP
;
A
#
# COMPACT_ATOMS: atom_id res chain seq x y z
N MET A 1 21.44 10.92 -13.54
CA MET A 1 20.23 10.17 -13.98
C MET A 1 20.18 8.94 -13.08
N THR A 2 19.12 8.76 -12.31
CA THR A 2 18.93 7.57 -11.47
C THR A 2 18.80 6.35 -12.40
N GLU A 3 19.48 5.27 -12.09
CA GLU A 3 19.41 4.02 -12.85
C GLU A 3 17.98 3.46 -12.77
N ARG A 4 17.41 3.10 -13.93
CA ARG A 4 16.07 2.51 -14.00
C ARG A 4 16.08 1.13 -13.39
N VAL A 5 15.01 0.79 -12.67
CA VAL A 5 14.84 -0.59 -12.18
C VAL A 5 14.45 -1.51 -13.33
N PRO A 6 14.86 -2.81 -13.30
CA PRO A 6 14.58 -3.72 -14.42
C PRO A 6 13.09 -3.90 -14.68
N ARG A 7 12.28 -4.28 -13.67
CA ARG A 7 10.85 -4.54 -13.86
C ARG A 7 10.02 -4.10 -12.67
N LEU A 8 8.89 -3.44 -12.93
CA LEU A 8 8.02 -2.84 -11.92
C LEU A 8 6.54 -3.12 -12.21
N SER A 9 5.84 -3.75 -11.27
CA SER A 9 4.37 -3.77 -11.23
C SER A 9 3.90 -2.57 -10.41
N TYR A 10 3.19 -1.65 -11.04
CA TYR A 10 2.52 -0.54 -10.37
C TYR A 10 1.02 -0.80 -10.33
N PHE A 11 0.41 -0.70 -9.15
CA PHE A 11 -1.04 -0.84 -9.05
C PHE A 11 -1.65 0.23 -8.14
N PHE A 12 -2.95 0.44 -8.30
CA PHE A 12 -3.74 1.30 -7.41
C PHE A 12 -5.16 0.75 -7.26
N PRO A 13 -5.74 0.85 -6.05
CA PRO A 13 -7.16 0.57 -5.83
C PRO A 13 -8.00 1.74 -6.33
N ALA A 14 -9.14 1.43 -6.95
CA ALA A 14 -10.11 2.41 -7.43
C ALA A 14 -11.53 2.01 -7.01
N HIS A 15 -12.26 2.92 -6.36
CA HIS A 15 -13.67 2.76 -6.03
C HIS A 15 -14.42 4.07 -6.22
N ASN A 16 -15.22 4.16 -7.28
CA ASN A 16 -15.89 5.36 -7.74
C ASN A 16 -14.87 6.50 -8.01
N GLU A 17 -13.91 6.19 -8.87
CA GLU A 17 -12.81 7.07 -9.26
C GLU A 17 -12.86 7.41 -10.76
N GLU A 18 -14.05 7.44 -11.39
CA GLU A 18 -14.21 7.71 -12.84
C GLU A 18 -13.53 9.02 -13.28
N ALA A 19 -13.51 10.03 -12.40
CA ALA A 19 -12.89 11.33 -12.68
C ALA A 19 -11.35 11.31 -12.60
N ASN A 20 -10.75 10.33 -11.91
CA ASN A 20 -9.31 10.29 -11.66
C ASN A 20 -8.59 9.21 -12.47
N LEU A 21 -9.29 8.11 -12.81
CA LEU A 21 -8.69 6.88 -13.31
C LEU A 21 -7.92 7.07 -14.62
N ALA A 22 -8.53 7.71 -15.62
CA ALA A 22 -7.89 7.93 -16.91
C ALA A 22 -6.61 8.76 -16.76
N GLY A 23 -6.70 9.90 -16.06
CA GLY A 23 -5.54 10.77 -15.85
C GLY A 23 -4.43 10.13 -15.02
N LEU A 24 -4.74 9.20 -14.09
CA LEU A 24 -3.73 8.46 -13.34
C LEU A 24 -2.99 7.45 -14.23
N VAL A 25 -3.72 6.73 -15.09
CA VAL A 25 -3.10 5.78 -16.02
C VAL A 25 -2.27 6.51 -17.07
N GLU A 26 -2.74 7.63 -17.62
CA GLU A 26 -1.98 8.47 -18.55
C GLU A 26 -0.69 8.99 -17.90
N GLU A 27 -0.77 9.49 -16.66
CA GLU A 27 0.41 9.90 -15.89
C GLU A 27 1.40 8.74 -15.69
N ALA A 28 0.89 7.55 -15.38
CA ALA A 28 1.72 6.37 -15.19
C ALA A 28 2.41 5.93 -16.51
N LEU A 29 1.69 5.90 -17.62
CA LEU A 29 2.24 5.60 -18.93
C LEU A 29 3.34 6.58 -19.37
N ALA A 30 3.17 7.86 -19.05
CA ALA A 30 4.17 8.90 -19.34
C ALA A 30 5.40 8.84 -18.43
N THR A 31 5.23 8.42 -17.16
CA THR A 31 6.26 8.57 -16.12
C THR A 31 7.07 7.29 -15.91
N LEU A 32 6.41 6.11 -15.88
CA LEU A 32 7.06 4.84 -15.55
C LEU A 32 8.20 4.44 -16.50
N PRO A 33 8.21 4.80 -17.81
CA PRO A 33 9.37 4.56 -18.67
C PRO A 33 10.69 5.19 -18.20
N SER A 34 10.61 6.26 -17.41
CA SER A 34 11.78 6.89 -16.80
C SER A 34 12.26 6.21 -15.52
N ILE A 35 11.42 5.36 -14.91
CA ILE A 35 11.65 4.69 -13.62
C ILE A 35 12.04 3.22 -13.82
N ALA A 36 11.39 2.51 -14.75
CA ALA A 36 11.59 1.09 -14.99
C ALA A 36 11.84 0.80 -16.49
N GLU A 37 12.60 -0.26 -16.77
CA GLU A 37 12.83 -0.73 -18.16
C GLU A 37 11.58 -1.44 -18.71
N THR A 38 10.95 -2.24 -17.87
CA THR A 38 9.68 -2.92 -18.14
C THR A 38 8.72 -2.67 -17.01
N PHE A 39 7.46 -2.38 -17.30
CA PHE A 39 6.45 -2.14 -16.26
C PHE A 39 5.08 -2.64 -16.67
N GLU A 40 4.22 -2.83 -15.70
CA GLU A 40 2.77 -3.00 -15.87
C GLU A 40 2.03 -2.05 -14.93
N ILE A 41 0.81 -1.69 -15.32
CA ILE A 41 -0.12 -0.87 -14.56
C ILE A 41 -1.36 -1.70 -14.29
N ILE A 42 -1.75 -1.83 -13.03
CA ILE A 42 -2.91 -2.65 -12.64
C ILE A 42 -3.92 -1.76 -11.93
N ALA A 43 -5.05 -1.50 -12.59
CA ALA A 43 -6.19 -0.82 -12.00
C ALA A 43 -7.07 -1.85 -11.27
N VAL A 44 -7.19 -1.74 -9.94
CA VAL A 44 -8.03 -2.65 -9.14
C VAL A 44 -9.35 -1.95 -8.83
N ASN A 45 -10.38 -2.24 -9.59
CA ASN A 45 -11.73 -1.73 -9.35
C ASN A 45 -12.41 -2.53 -8.24
N ASP A 46 -12.65 -1.89 -7.10
CA ASP A 46 -13.30 -2.48 -5.94
C ASP A 46 -14.83 -2.33 -5.98
N GLY A 47 -15.45 -2.89 -7.03
CA GLY A 47 -16.90 -2.93 -7.18
C GLY A 47 -17.54 -1.53 -7.27
N SER A 48 -17.00 -0.66 -8.13
CA SER A 48 -17.53 0.68 -8.38
C SER A 48 -18.93 0.65 -8.98
N ARG A 49 -19.68 1.74 -8.75
CA ARG A 49 -21.05 1.93 -9.27
C ARG A 49 -21.13 2.98 -10.36
N ASP A 50 -20.05 3.73 -10.57
CA ASP A 50 -19.86 4.72 -11.63
C ASP A 50 -19.15 4.08 -12.84
N ARG A 51 -18.63 4.90 -13.74
CA ARG A 51 -17.92 4.42 -14.94
C ARG A 51 -16.51 3.89 -14.71
N THR A 52 -16.03 3.79 -13.45
CA THR A 52 -14.65 3.35 -13.14
C THR A 52 -14.32 1.99 -13.80
N ALA A 53 -15.25 1.01 -13.74
CA ALA A 53 -15.04 -0.30 -14.35
C ALA A 53 -14.88 -0.21 -15.88
N ALA A 54 -15.79 0.51 -16.55
CA ALA A 54 -15.76 0.67 -17.99
C ALA A 54 -14.47 1.39 -18.45
N ILE A 55 -14.07 2.46 -17.75
CA ILE A 55 -12.84 3.19 -18.04
C ILE A 55 -11.60 2.29 -17.85
N ALA A 56 -11.57 1.46 -16.82
CA ALA A 56 -10.48 0.52 -16.60
C ALA A 56 -10.34 -0.49 -17.75
N ASP A 57 -11.48 -1.01 -18.26
CA ASP A 57 -11.51 -1.93 -19.39
C ASP A 57 -11.11 -1.24 -20.71
N GLU A 58 -11.60 -0.02 -20.95
CA GLU A 58 -11.23 0.80 -22.12
C GLU A 58 -9.71 1.04 -22.14
N LEU A 59 -9.10 1.39 -20.99
CA LEU A 59 -7.65 1.62 -20.88
C LEU A 59 -6.84 0.32 -21.04
N ALA A 60 -7.32 -0.79 -20.48
CA ALA A 60 -6.69 -2.09 -20.68
C ALA A 60 -6.76 -2.55 -22.14
N ALA A 61 -7.85 -2.29 -22.84
CA ALA A 61 -7.99 -2.58 -24.27
C ALA A 61 -7.11 -1.67 -25.14
N ALA A 62 -6.93 -0.41 -24.76
CA ALA A 62 -6.05 0.54 -25.46
C ALA A 62 -4.55 0.23 -25.27
N HIS A 63 -4.16 -0.37 -24.14
CA HIS A 63 -2.77 -0.67 -23.78
C HIS A 63 -2.60 -2.11 -23.27
N PRO A 64 -2.94 -3.16 -24.07
CA PRO A 64 -3.08 -4.55 -23.63
C PRO A 64 -1.80 -5.17 -23.06
N ASP A 65 -0.63 -4.68 -23.49
CA ASP A 65 0.67 -5.21 -23.01
C ASP A 65 1.11 -4.62 -21.67
N VAL A 66 0.52 -3.49 -21.27
CA VAL A 66 0.99 -2.68 -20.13
C VAL A 66 -0.09 -2.49 -19.08
N VAL A 67 -1.35 -2.22 -19.48
CA VAL A 67 -2.45 -1.92 -18.57
C VAL A 67 -3.34 -3.14 -18.38
N ARG A 68 -3.70 -3.40 -17.14
CA ARG A 68 -4.62 -4.49 -16.76
C ARG A 68 -5.66 -4.01 -15.77
N ALA A 69 -6.89 -4.46 -15.95
CA ALA A 69 -7.97 -4.26 -15.00
C ALA A 69 -8.19 -5.53 -14.15
N VAL A 70 -8.45 -5.34 -12.86
CA VAL A 70 -8.89 -6.39 -11.94
C VAL A 70 -10.17 -5.90 -11.28
N HIS A 71 -11.24 -6.67 -11.37
CA HIS A 71 -12.56 -6.28 -10.88
C HIS A 71 -13.03 -7.13 -9.72
N HIS A 72 -13.52 -6.49 -8.67
CA HIS A 72 -14.33 -7.15 -7.66
C HIS A 72 -15.80 -7.04 -8.04
N PRO A 73 -16.62 -8.09 -7.83
CA PRO A 73 -18.04 -8.05 -8.16
C PRO A 73 -18.84 -7.07 -7.28
N THR A 74 -18.32 -6.76 -6.09
CA THR A 74 -18.87 -5.81 -5.13
C THR A 74 -17.74 -5.12 -4.38
N ASN A 75 -18.05 -4.03 -3.67
CA ASN A 75 -17.05 -3.39 -2.78
C ASN A 75 -16.66 -4.33 -1.63
N LEU A 76 -15.44 -4.85 -1.69
CA LEU A 76 -14.84 -5.72 -0.66
C LEU A 76 -13.99 -4.93 0.34
N GLY A 77 -13.70 -3.66 0.05
CA GLY A 77 -12.96 -2.73 0.87
C GLY A 77 -11.49 -2.56 0.46
N TYR A 78 -10.92 -1.44 0.90
CA TYR A 78 -9.58 -0.98 0.55
C TYR A 78 -8.50 -2.07 0.69
N GLY A 79 -8.46 -2.78 1.82
CA GLY A 79 -7.47 -3.83 2.05
C GLY A 79 -7.66 -5.05 1.14
N ALA A 80 -8.89 -5.33 0.69
CA ALA A 80 -9.15 -6.38 -0.29
C ALA A 80 -8.61 -5.97 -1.67
N ALA A 81 -8.82 -4.72 -2.07
CA ALA A 81 -8.29 -4.18 -3.31
C ALA A 81 -6.76 -4.18 -3.33
N LEU A 82 -6.12 -3.76 -2.23
CA LEU A 82 -4.65 -3.84 -2.12
C LEU A 82 -4.15 -5.29 -2.21
N ARG A 83 -4.82 -6.24 -1.56
CA ARG A 83 -4.46 -7.66 -1.63
C ARG A 83 -4.56 -8.20 -3.05
N SER A 84 -5.62 -7.83 -3.79
CA SER A 84 -5.79 -8.22 -5.19
C SER A 84 -4.73 -7.60 -6.08
N GLY A 85 -4.36 -6.34 -5.87
CA GLY A 85 -3.27 -5.69 -6.60
C GLY A 85 -1.91 -6.34 -6.35
N LEU A 86 -1.57 -6.62 -5.08
CA LEU A 86 -0.35 -7.35 -4.72
C LEU A 86 -0.32 -8.76 -5.33
N GLY A 87 -1.46 -9.46 -5.34
CA GLY A 87 -1.58 -10.80 -5.93
C GLY A 87 -1.55 -10.82 -7.45
N ALA A 88 -2.01 -9.76 -8.11
CA ALA A 88 -2.01 -9.63 -9.56
C ALA A 88 -0.67 -9.18 -10.13
N ALA A 89 0.21 -8.59 -9.31
CA ALA A 89 1.53 -8.12 -9.70
C ALA A 89 2.41 -9.28 -10.20
N ARG A 90 3.10 -9.08 -11.33
CA ARG A 90 3.91 -10.11 -11.99
C ARG A 90 5.41 -9.95 -11.77
N TYR A 91 5.87 -8.71 -11.59
CA TYR A 91 7.29 -8.39 -11.57
C TYR A 91 7.88 -8.44 -10.15
N GLU A 92 9.21 -8.43 -10.09
CA GLU A 92 9.97 -8.53 -8.83
C GLU A 92 9.86 -7.31 -7.93
N LEU A 93 9.53 -6.15 -8.50
CA LEU A 93 9.21 -4.95 -7.73
C LEU A 93 7.73 -4.64 -7.86
N VAL A 94 7.11 -4.34 -6.72
CA VAL A 94 5.68 -4.04 -6.65
C VAL A 94 5.48 -2.72 -5.93
N ALA A 95 4.92 -1.75 -6.63
CA ALA A 95 4.58 -0.45 -6.07
C ALA A 95 3.08 -0.19 -6.09
N PHE A 96 2.60 0.60 -5.15
CA PHE A 96 1.25 1.11 -5.22
C PHE A 96 1.12 2.55 -4.71
N THR A 97 0.10 3.23 -5.20
CA THR A 97 -0.43 4.48 -4.65
C THR A 97 -1.95 4.38 -4.53
N ASP A 98 -2.60 5.39 -3.92
CA ASP A 98 -4.05 5.52 -4.00
C ASP A 98 -4.49 6.03 -5.38
N GLY A 99 -5.72 5.64 -5.81
CA GLY A 99 -6.29 6.03 -7.10
C GLY A 99 -6.80 7.48 -7.17
N ASP A 100 -6.69 8.24 -6.08
CA ASP A 100 -7.21 9.59 -5.92
C ASP A 100 -6.25 10.73 -6.33
N ARG A 101 -5.08 10.36 -6.89
CA ARG A 101 -4.04 11.27 -7.38
C ARG A 101 -3.48 12.21 -6.31
N GLN A 102 -3.54 11.84 -5.03
CA GLN A 102 -2.88 12.58 -3.95
C GLN A 102 -1.36 12.30 -3.89
N PHE A 103 -0.87 11.31 -4.64
CA PHE A 103 0.55 11.05 -4.91
C PHE A 103 0.77 11.08 -6.41
N GLN A 104 1.88 11.67 -6.85
CA GLN A 104 2.29 11.62 -8.25
C GLN A 104 3.04 10.32 -8.53
N VAL A 105 2.87 9.77 -9.73
CA VAL A 105 3.60 8.55 -10.14
C VAL A 105 5.12 8.78 -10.13
N ALA A 106 5.56 10.00 -10.41
CA ALA A 106 6.96 10.42 -10.34
C ALA A 106 7.59 10.22 -8.94
N ASP A 107 6.80 10.26 -7.87
CA ASP A 107 7.30 10.03 -6.50
C ASP A 107 7.81 8.60 -6.31
N LEU A 108 7.38 7.64 -7.14
CA LEU A 108 7.93 6.28 -7.15
C LEU A 108 9.43 6.26 -7.46
N GLY A 109 9.95 7.22 -8.22
CA GLY A 109 11.38 7.38 -8.46
C GLY A 109 12.19 7.54 -7.18
N ARG A 110 11.66 8.27 -6.18
CA ARG A 110 12.28 8.40 -4.86
C ARG A 110 12.33 7.08 -4.10
N LEU A 111 11.28 6.25 -4.25
CA LEU A 111 11.20 4.95 -3.61
C LEU A 111 12.16 3.96 -4.27
N THR A 112 12.27 3.95 -5.60
CA THR A 112 13.22 3.09 -6.32
C THR A 112 14.66 3.46 -6.03
N GLU A 113 15.00 4.76 -5.96
CA GLU A 113 16.30 5.24 -5.54
C GLU A 113 16.64 4.77 -4.11
N ARG A 114 15.71 4.91 -3.16
CA ARG A 114 15.90 4.46 -1.78
C ARG A 114 16.02 2.92 -1.68
N LEU A 115 15.30 2.17 -2.53
CA LEU A 115 15.39 0.71 -2.59
C LEU A 115 16.76 0.23 -3.10
N GLY A 116 17.39 1.00 -3.98
CA GLY A 116 18.73 0.75 -4.53
C GLY A 116 19.88 1.16 -3.62
N ALA A 117 19.63 1.77 -2.46
CA ALA A 117 20.67 2.19 -1.53
C ALA A 117 21.45 0.99 -0.97
N ALA A 118 22.67 1.25 -0.46
CA ALA A 118 23.62 0.23 -0.03
C ALA A 118 23.12 -0.73 1.07
N ASP A 119 22.13 -0.33 1.86
CA ASP A 119 21.50 -1.18 2.88
C ASP A 119 20.43 -2.14 2.31
N HIS A 120 20.16 -2.07 1.01
CA HIS A 120 19.28 -2.96 0.26
C HIS A 120 17.96 -3.32 0.97
N PRO A 121 17.09 -2.34 1.30
CA PRO A 121 15.88 -2.63 2.03
C PRO A 121 14.93 -3.53 1.23
N ASP A 122 14.15 -4.37 1.94
CA ASP A 122 13.10 -5.20 1.32
C ASP A 122 11.88 -4.37 0.93
N VAL A 123 11.62 -3.31 1.69
CA VAL A 123 10.44 -2.45 1.54
C VAL A 123 10.81 -0.99 1.72
N VAL A 124 10.26 -0.13 0.87
CA VAL A 124 10.34 1.33 1.03
C VAL A 124 8.94 1.88 1.22
N VAL A 125 8.74 2.62 2.29
CA VAL A 125 7.48 3.27 2.65
C VAL A 125 7.64 4.78 2.51
N GLY A 126 6.74 5.41 1.77
CA GLY A 126 6.66 6.86 1.76
C GLY A 126 6.16 7.40 3.11
N PHE A 127 6.60 8.58 3.51
CA PHE A 127 5.93 9.38 4.53
C PHE A 127 5.62 10.77 3.97
N ARG A 128 4.44 11.30 4.28
CA ARG A 128 3.98 12.60 3.77
C ARG A 128 4.77 13.74 4.44
N ILE A 129 5.57 14.47 3.65
CA ILE A 129 6.39 15.61 4.13
C ILE A 129 5.48 16.72 4.69
N LYS A 130 4.42 17.06 3.94
CA LYS A 130 3.36 17.98 4.37
C LYS A 130 2.02 17.32 4.12
N ARG A 131 1.21 17.20 5.15
CA ARG A 131 -0.14 16.64 5.00
C ARG A 131 -1.09 17.76 4.56
N ALA A 132 -1.79 17.53 3.46
CA ALA A 132 -2.89 18.41 3.01
C ALA A 132 -4.20 18.14 3.79
N ASP A 133 -4.11 17.48 4.94
CA ASP A 133 -5.24 17.06 5.77
C ASP A 133 -5.59 18.11 6.83
N PRO A 134 -6.86 18.18 7.27
CA PRO A 134 -7.26 19.00 8.43
C PRO A 134 -6.48 18.61 9.70
N PRO A 135 -6.23 19.56 10.63
CA PRO A 135 -5.42 19.34 11.86
C PRO A 135 -5.89 18.16 12.71
N ILE A 136 -7.19 17.92 12.79
CA ILE A 136 -7.78 16.81 13.56
C ILE A 136 -7.30 15.44 13.04
N ARG A 137 -7.12 15.29 11.72
CA ARG A 137 -6.59 14.04 11.13
C ARG A 137 -5.14 13.82 11.52
N THR A 138 -4.37 14.87 11.71
CA THR A 138 -2.97 14.79 12.19
C THR A 138 -2.92 14.25 13.62
N ILE A 139 -3.85 14.65 14.49
CA ILE A 139 -3.95 14.14 15.86
C ILE A 139 -4.27 12.65 15.83
N TYR A 140 -5.29 12.23 15.07
CA TYR A 140 -5.63 10.81 14.93
C TYR A 140 -4.47 9.97 14.37
N ALA A 141 -3.75 10.48 13.38
CA ALA A 141 -2.59 9.80 12.81
C ALA A 141 -1.45 9.65 13.85
N ARG A 142 -1.23 10.66 14.70
CA ARG A 142 -0.25 10.59 15.80
C ARG A 142 -0.63 9.55 16.84
N LEU A 143 -1.90 9.52 17.27
CA LEU A 143 -2.42 8.54 18.21
C LEU A 143 -2.34 7.12 17.62
N TYR A 144 -2.72 6.96 16.37
CA TYR A 144 -2.64 5.69 15.66
C TYR A 144 -1.20 5.18 15.53
N ARG A 145 -0.25 6.06 15.17
CA ARG A 145 1.18 5.73 15.15
C ARG A 145 1.68 5.31 16.54
N LEU A 146 1.31 6.06 17.58
CA LEU A 146 1.70 5.73 18.95
C LEU A 146 1.16 4.35 19.38
N ALA A 147 -0.10 4.06 19.08
CA ALA A 147 -0.70 2.75 19.36
C ALA A 147 0.04 1.63 18.61
N ASN A 148 0.32 1.78 17.32
CA ASN A 148 1.08 0.80 16.55
C ASN A 148 2.50 0.59 17.11
N ARG A 149 3.15 1.66 17.56
CA ARG A 149 4.47 1.58 18.20
C ARG A 149 4.42 0.82 19.53
N ILE A 150 3.46 1.13 20.40
CA ILE A 150 3.33 0.49 21.73
C ILE A 150 2.94 -0.99 21.60
N PHE A 151 1.91 -1.28 20.83
CA PHE A 151 1.31 -2.62 20.79
C PHE A 151 2.01 -3.59 19.83
N PHE A 152 2.67 -3.08 18.79
CA PHE A 152 3.31 -3.91 17.76
C PHE A 152 4.80 -3.58 17.55
N GLY A 153 5.33 -2.56 18.19
CA GLY A 153 6.71 -2.10 18.00
C GLY A 153 6.96 -1.48 16.62
N LEU A 154 5.92 -1.09 15.88
CA LEU A 154 6.05 -0.52 14.56
C LEU A 154 6.56 0.93 14.65
N THR A 155 7.73 1.21 14.07
CA THR A 155 8.42 2.50 14.18
C THR A 155 8.23 3.40 12.94
N VAL A 156 7.48 2.95 11.95
CA VAL A 156 7.23 3.68 10.71
C VAL A 156 6.54 5.02 10.98
N THR A 157 7.03 6.07 10.32
CA THR A 157 6.59 7.47 10.51
C THR A 157 5.15 7.69 10.05
N ASP A 158 4.77 7.16 8.87
CA ASP A 158 3.43 7.30 8.29
C ASP A 158 2.92 5.96 7.75
N VAL A 159 2.32 5.17 8.63
CA VAL A 159 1.81 3.81 8.33
C VAL A 159 0.79 3.82 7.19
N ASP A 160 -0.04 4.87 7.13
CA ASP A 160 -1.15 4.98 6.18
C ASP A 160 -0.76 5.72 4.89
N CYS A 161 0.52 6.07 4.70
CA CYS A 161 0.96 6.59 3.41
C CYS A 161 0.80 5.52 2.33
N ALA A 162 0.01 5.81 1.31
CA ALA A 162 -0.27 4.85 0.24
C ALA A 162 0.87 4.69 -0.78
N CYS A 163 1.91 5.54 -0.74
CA CYS A 163 3.05 5.40 -1.63
C CYS A 163 4.05 4.39 -1.05
N LYS A 164 4.06 3.16 -1.57
CA LYS A 164 4.90 2.07 -1.08
C LYS A 164 5.49 1.25 -2.22
N LEU A 165 6.69 0.72 -2.00
CA LEU A 165 7.42 -0.15 -2.93
C LEU A 165 7.97 -1.36 -2.18
N PHE A 166 7.82 -2.54 -2.76
CA PHE A 166 8.21 -3.82 -2.17
C PHE A 166 9.08 -4.62 -3.13
N ARG A 167 10.05 -5.34 -2.62
CA ARG A 167 10.54 -6.53 -3.29
C ARG A 167 9.47 -7.62 -3.16
N ARG A 168 9.08 -8.25 -4.26
CA ARG A 168 8.03 -9.27 -4.27
C ARG A 168 8.31 -10.43 -3.31
N GLU A 169 9.58 -10.84 -3.22
CA GLU A 169 10.04 -11.87 -2.28
C GLU A 169 9.77 -11.52 -0.81
N ALA A 170 9.70 -10.23 -0.47
CA ALA A 170 9.34 -9.80 0.88
C ALA A 170 7.88 -10.07 1.23
N LEU A 171 7.03 -10.19 0.22
CA LEU A 171 5.58 -10.43 0.36
C LEU A 171 5.24 -11.94 0.39
N GLU A 172 6.17 -12.81 0.00
CA GLU A 172 5.93 -14.25 -0.09
C GLU A 172 5.59 -14.86 1.27
N GLY A 173 4.55 -15.69 1.28
CA GLY A 173 4.07 -16.35 2.50
C GLY A 173 3.32 -15.43 3.48
N LEU A 174 3.25 -14.12 3.22
CA LEU A 174 2.52 -13.19 4.07
C LEU A 174 1.02 -13.23 3.76
N ARG A 175 0.22 -13.45 4.81
CA ARG A 175 -1.24 -13.36 4.73
C ARG A 175 -1.70 -12.15 5.53
N VAL A 176 -2.23 -11.13 4.85
CA VAL A 176 -2.86 -9.97 5.48
C VAL A 176 -4.37 -10.21 5.50
N GLU A 177 -4.99 -10.18 6.67
CA GLU A 177 -6.39 -10.56 6.84
C GLU A 177 -7.34 -9.37 6.87
N SER A 178 -6.85 -8.19 7.28
CA SER A 178 -7.64 -6.96 7.30
C SER A 178 -8.15 -6.61 5.91
N GLY A 179 -9.45 -6.36 5.81
CA GLY A 179 -10.10 -5.91 4.56
C GLY A 179 -10.28 -4.40 4.49
N GLY A 180 -9.89 -3.65 5.52
CA GLY A 180 -10.12 -2.21 5.66
C GLY A 180 -8.84 -1.39 5.79
N ALA A 181 -8.96 -0.21 6.42
CA ALA A 181 -7.89 0.74 6.60
C ALA A 181 -6.69 0.20 7.42
N PHE A 182 -6.91 -0.80 8.27
CA PHE A 182 -5.82 -1.42 9.07
C PHE A 182 -4.89 -2.31 8.23
N PHE A 183 -5.17 -2.55 6.95
CA PHE A 183 -4.37 -3.39 6.05
C PHE A 183 -2.90 -2.98 6.03
N SER A 184 -2.62 -1.69 5.84
CA SER A 184 -1.23 -1.18 5.75
C SER A 184 -0.44 -1.44 7.05
N ALA A 185 -1.06 -1.24 8.20
CA ALA A 185 -0.42 -1.55 9.48
C ALA A 185 -0.16 -3.05 9.64
N GLU A 186 -1.17 -3.88 9.39
CA GLU A 186 -1.02 -5.34 9.48
C GLU A 186 0.08 -5.86 8.56
N LEU A 187 0.15 -5.37 7.31
CA LEU A 187 1.19 -5.72 6.35
C LEU A 187 2.58 -5.39 6.90
N LEU A 188 2.80 -4.15 7.36
CA LEU A 188 4.09 -3.71 7.90
C LEU A 188 4.48 -4.43 9.19
N ILE A 189 3.51 -4.72 10.07
CA ILE A 189 3.74 -5.51 11.29
C ILE A 189 4.20 -6.92 10.92
N LYS A 190 3.55 -7.56 9.94
CA LYS A 190 3.89 -8.92 9.49
C LYS A 190 5.22 -8.98 8.75
N LEU A 191 5.53 -7.99 7.89
CA LEU A 191 6.84 -7.85 7.25
C LEU A 191 7.95 -7.76 8.29
N ARG A 192 7.79 -6.88 9.28
CA ARG A 192 8.75 -6.76 10.39
C ARG A 192 8.89 -8.06 11.20
N ALA A 193 7.78 -8.72 11.49
CA ALA A 193 7.81 -10.01 12.20
C ALA A 193 8.51 -11.11 11.40
N ALA A 194 8.49 -11.04 10.07
CA ALA A 194 9.23 -11.90 9.16
C ALA A 194 10.72 -11.49 9.00
N GLY A 195 11.18 -10.47 9.72
CA GLY A 195 12.57 -9.99 9.66
C GLY A 195 12.89 -9.15 8.44
N ARG A 196 11.88 -8.66 7.70
CA ARG A 196 12.08 -7.83 6.52
C ARG A 196 12.50 -6.42 6.89
N SER A 197 13.48 -5.89 6.16
CA SER A 197 13.98 -4.52 6.35
C SER A 197 13.04 -3.51 5.70
N VAL A 198 12.72 -2.44 6.45
CA VAL A 198 11.81 -1.37 6.00
C VAL A 198 12.56 -0.05 6.07
N ALA A 199 12.67 0.62 4.94
CA ALA A 199 13.19 1.98 4.83
C ALA A 199 12.05 2.98 4.57
N GLU A 200 12.31 4.25 4.86
CA GLU A 200 11.35 5.33 4.67
C GLU A 200 11.93 6.42 3.78
N VAL A 201 11.06 7.07 3.00
CA VAL A 201 11.42 8.24 2.19
C VAL A 201 10.32 9.28 2.21
N GLY A 202 10.68 10.57 2.27
CA GLY A 202 9.71 11.65 2.23
C GLY A 202 9.11 11.82 0.84
N VAL A 203 7.77 11.83 0.76
CA VAL A 203 7.02 12.07 -0.48
C VAL A 203 6.10 13.28 -0.32
N PRO A 204 5.92 14.10 -1.36
CA PRO A 204 4.88 15.13 -1.38
C PRO A 204 3.49 14.50 -1.24
N HIS A 205 2.53 15.29 -0.77
CA HIS A 205 1.12 14.89 -0.67
C HIS A 205 0.26 16.04 -1.17
N TYR A 206 -0.43 15.79 -2.26
CA TYR A 206 -1.17 16.82 -2.99
C TYR A 206 -2.64 16.84 -2.57
N PRO A 207 -3.32 17.98 -2.75
CA PRO A 207 -4.77 18.03 -2.61
C PRO A 207 -5.45 17.05 -3.57
N ARG A 208 -6.54 16.43 -3.14
CA ARG A 208 -7.36 15.56 -3.98
C ARG A 208 -7.95 16.36 -5.15
N THR A 209 -7.89 15.82 -6.35
CA THR A 209 -8.42 16.48 -7.56
C THR A 209 -9.92 16.30 -7.72
N ALA A 210 -10.46 15.14 -7.32
CA ALA A 210 -11.90 14.82 -7.38
C ALA A 210 -12.27 13.78 -6.32
N GLY A 211 -13.57 13.61 -6.06
CA GLY A 211 -14.10 12.63 -5.11
C GLY A 211 -14.10 13.10 -3.65
N SER A 212 -14.51 12.23 -2.73
CA SER A 212 -14.62 12.51 -1.30
C SER A 212 -13.79 11.56 -0.46
N ALA A 213 -13.17 12.07 0.62
CA ALA A 213 -12.40 11.25 1.56
C ALA A 213 -13.33 10.33 2.37
N THR A 214 -13.20 9.01 2.20
CA THR A 214 -14.01 8.02 2.89
C THR A 214 -13.34 7.44 4.15
N GLY A 215 -12.03 7.59 4.27
CA GLY A 215 -11.24 6.96 5.36
C GLY A 215 -11.55 7.44 6.78
N ALA A 216 -12.18 8.61 6.94
CA ALA A 216 -12.55 9.16 8.25
C ALA A 216 -13.99 8.81 8.69
N LYS A 217 -14.74 8.02 7.92
CA LYS A 217 -16.08 7.59 8.30
C LYS A 217 -16.03 6.78 9.60
N PRO A 218 -16.94 6.98 10.58
CA PRO A 218 -16.93 6.27 11.87
C PRO A 218 -16.91 4.74 11.72
N SER A 219 -17.61 4.20 10.71
CA SER A 219 -17.62 2.77 10.42
C SER A 219 -16.26 2.22 9.98
N VAL A 220 -15.47 3.02 9.25
CA VAL A 220 -14.11 2.66 8.83
C VAL A 220 -13.17 2.64 10.04
N VAL A 221 -13.26 3.67 10.88
CA VAL A 221 -12.47 3.76 12.11
C VAL A 221 -12.79 2.60 13.06
N LEU A 222 -14.08 2.30 13.29
CA LEU A 222 -14.49 1.20 14.17
C LEU A 222 -13.98 -0.16 13.65
N ARG A 223 -14.04 -0.38 12.33
CA ARG A 223 -13.49 -1.59 11.71
C ARG A 223 -11.98 -1.67 11.91
N ALA A 224 -11.25 -0.57 11.72
CA ALA A 224 -9.80 -0.53 11.93
C ALA A 224 -9.41 -0.84 13.39
N VAL A 225 -10.16 -0.31 14.37
CA VAL A 225 -9.97 -0.61 15.81
C VAL A 225 -10.24 -2.09 16.09
N ARG A 226 -11.31 -2.66 15.54
CA ARG A 226 -11.60 -4.09 15.68
C ARG A 226 -10.48 -4.95 15.11
N ASP A 227 -10.00 -4.63 13.91
CA ASP A 227 -8.96 -5.39 13.21
C ASP A 227 -7.61 -5.27 13.96
N PHE A 228 -7.31 -4.09 14.53
CA PHE A 228 -6.16 -3.86 15.41
C PHE A 228 -6.15 -4.82 16.61
N TRP A 229 -7.26 -4.88 17.36
CA TRP A 229 -7.34 -5.76 18.52
C TRP A 229 -7.39 -7.24 18.13
N ALA A 230 -8.05 -7.58 17.03
CA ALA A 230 -8.06 -8.94 16.51
C ALA A 230 -6.64 -9.43 16.17
N LEU A 231 -5.81 -8.59 15.53
CA LEU A 231 -4.41 -8.93 15.27
C LEU A 231 -3.62 -9.06 16.59
N ARG A 232 -3.79 -8.12 17.51
CA ARG A 232 -3.07 -8.12 18.80
C ARG A 232 -3.33 -9.40 19.59
N LEU A 233 -4.61 -9.80 19.69
CA LEU A 233 -5.01 -11.02 20.38
C LEU A 233 -4.47 -12.29 19.71
N ARG A 234 -4.50 -12.35 18.37
CA ARG A 234 -3.92 -13.47 17.60
C ARG A 234 -2.42 -13.62 17.84
N LEU A 235 -1.68 -12.53 17.78
CA LEU A 235 -0.23 -12.54 18.03
C LEU A 235 0.08 -12.98 19.47
N TRP A 236 -0.70 -12.51 20.44
CA TRP A 236 -0.55 -12.94 21.83
C TRP A 236 -0.86 -14.42 22.03
N ALA A 237 -1.95 -14.92 21.45
CA ALA A 237 -2.33 -16.34 21.51
C ALA A 237 -1.27 -17.25 20.86
N ASN A 238 -0.72 -16.84 19.72
CA ASN A 238 0.35 -17.59 19.04
C ASN A 238 1.63 -17.63 19.86
N ARG A 239 2.01 -16.50 20.49
CA ARG A 239 3.16 -16.44 21.40
C ARG A 239 2.98 -17.38 22.61
N SER A 240 1.81 -17.38 23.19
CA SER A 240 1.48 -18.24 24.33
C SER A 240 1.52 -19.74 23.97
N ARG A 241 1.07 -20.09 22.75
CA ARG A 241 1.15 -21.47 22.23
C ARG A 241 2.60 -21.91 21.96
N ALA A 242 3.42 -21.02 21.39
CA ALA A 242 4.84 -21.29 21.13
C ALA A 242 5.63 -21.51 22.43
N LEU A 243 5.37 -20.69 23.45
CA LEU A 243 5.94 -20.86 24.79
C LEU A 243 5.54 -22.19 25.44
N ARG A 244 4.26 -22.58 25.35
CA ARG A 244 3.78 -23.87 25.89
C ARG A 244 4.37 -25.08 25.18
N ARG A 245 4.80 -24.93 23.90
CA ARG A 245 5.41 -26.01 23.11
C ARG A 245 6.94 -26.05 23.23
N GLY A 246 7.55 -25.25 24.10
CA GLY A 246 9.01 -25.19 24.28
C GLY A 246 9.81 -24.70 23.07
N GLN A 247 9.12 -24.15 22.05
CA GLN A 247 9.79 -23.57 20.88
C GLN A 247 10.42 -22.24 21.29
N ALA A 248 11.74 -22.15 21.16
CA ALA A 248 12.47 -20.90 21.39
C ALA A 248 11.88 -19.81 20.47
N LEU A 249 11.38 -18.74 21.08
CA LEU A 249 10.94 -17.57 20.34
C LEU A 249 12.16 -16.99 19.63
N LEU A 250 12.16 -16.99 18.31
CA LEU A 250 13.10 -16.19 17.53
C LEU A 250 12.98 -14.74 18.00
N ARG A 251 13.95 -14.31 18.79
CA ARG A 251 14.10 -12.89 19.14
C ARG A 251 14.43 -12.14 17.85
N PRO A 252 13.76 -11.02 17.53
CA PRO A 252 14.29 -10.13 16.51
C PRO A 252 15.72 -9.77 16.93
N ARG A 253 16.68 -9.97 16.04
CA ARG A 253 18.04 -9.50 16.24
C ARG A 253 18.02 -7.97 16.32
N PRO A 254 18.86 -7.37 17.18
CA PRO A 254 18.97 -5.92 17.36
C PRO A 254 19.34 -5.19 16.07
#